data_198cbbc055e4be32603e1b6b9a9763f2
#
_entry.id   198cbbc055e4be32603e1b6b9a9763f2
#
_cell.length_a   1.000
_cell.length_b   1.000
_cell.length_c   1.000
_cell.angle_alpha   90.00
_cell.angle_beta   90.00
_cell.angle_gamma   90.00
#
_symmetry.space_group_name_H-M   'P 1'
#
loop_
_entity.id
_entity.type
_entity.pdbx_description
1 polymer ?
#
loop_
_entity_poly.entity_id
_entity_poly.type
_entity_poly.pdbx_seq_one_letter_code
_entity_poly.pdbx_strand_id
1 'polypeptide(L)'
;GVVTTDNRTKLNWGEPDPPGAGYDLWIRVEGASSNSGAIVDFNMFYARLDGADYRTLTKSQVVAASPASQDPLDVDEPGGLRVGQVYALRTTSGRYGKMKVLSIAWDYSFWTNTRSVTVTLDNVAWD
;
A
#
# COMPACT_ATOMS: atom_id res chain seq x y z
N GLY A 1 4.97 -3.45 12.35
CA GLY A 1 5.60 -2.18 12.71
C GLY A 1 5.26 -1.06 11.75
N VAL A 2 5.65 0.13 12.10
CA VAL A 2 5.37 1.33 11.29
C VAL A 2 6.47 1.53 10.25
N VAL A 3 6.07 1.75 9.00
CA VAL A 3 6.98 2.11 7.92
C VAL A 3 6.44 3.34 7.19
N THR A 4 7.34 4.12 6.62
CA THR A 4 7.00 5.28 5.81
C THR A 4 7.54 5.05 4.40
N THR A 5 6.71 5.29 3.40
CA THR A 5 7.10 5.19 2.00
C THR A 5 6.64 6.44 1.24
N ASP A 6 7.40 6.85 0.26
CA ASP A 6 7.12 8.02 -0.55
C ASP A 6 7.16 7.67 -2.04
N ASN A 7 6.92 8.66 -2.89
CA ASN A 7 6.89 8.48 -4.34
C ASN A 7 8.26 8.13 -4.96
N ARG A 8 9.30 8.01 -4.16
CA ARG A 8 10.64 7.62 -4.60
C ARG A 8 11.08 6.28 -4.06
N THR A 9 10.41 5.82 -3.00
CA THR A 9 10.80 4.63 -2.26
C THR A 9 9.87 3.49 -2.58
N LYS A 10 10.44 2.36 -2.96
CA LYS A 10 9.73 1.09 -3.10
C LYS A 10 9.81 0.36 -1.77
N LEU A 11 8.66 -0.02 -1.24
CA LEU A 11 8.61 -0.83 -0.04
C LEU A 11 8.82 -2.29 -0.40
N ASN A 12 9.76 -2.93 0.28
CA ASN A 12 10.04 -4.36 0.12
C ASN A 12 10.09 -5.01 1.50
N TRP A 13 9.27 -6.03 1.69
CA TRP A 13 9.20 -6.77 2.96
C TRP A 13 10.13 -7.97 2.99
N GLY A 14 11.12 -8.03 2.10
CA GLY A 14 12.09 -9.11 2.04
C GLY A 14 11.60 -10.36 1.33
N GLU A 15 10.48 -10.30 0.64
CA GLU A 15 9.96 -11.41 -0.13
C GLU A 15 10.67 -11.54 -1.48
N PRO A 16 10.81 -12.78 -2.01
CA PRO A 16 11.28 -12.96 -3.37
C PRO A 16 10.28 -12.34 -4.35
N ASP A 17 10.72 -11.37 -5.12
CA ASP A 17 9.89 -10.73 -6.14
C ASP A 17 10.00 -11.46 -7.47
N PRO A 18 8.99 -11.35 -8.34
CA PRO A 18 9.14 -11.74 -9.73
C PRO A 18 10.33 -11.00 -10.38
N PRO A 19 11.02 -11.61 -11.35
CA PRO A 19 12.13 -10.96 -12.01
C PRO A 19 11.76 -9.55 -12.51
N GLY A 20 12.56 -8.56 -12.12
CA GLY A 20 12.40 -7.17 -12.54
C GLY A 20 11.48 -6.32 -11.68
N ALA A 21 10.75 -6.87 -10.73
CA ALA A 21 9.85 -6.09 -9.87
C ALA A 21 10.61 -5.37 -8.75
N GLY A 22 11.27 -6.09 -7.86
CA GLY A 22 12.10 -5.51 -6.79
C GLY A 22 11.32 -4.74 -5.72
N TYR A 23 10.00 -4.95 -5.59
CA TYR A 23 9.16 -4.27 -4.60
C TYR A 23 7.88 -5.06 -4.32
N ASP A 24 7.30 -4.81 -3.15
CA ASP A 24 5.96 -5.30 -2.81
C ASP A 24 4.91 -4.20 -2.96
N LEU A 25 5.29 -2.97 -2.64
CA LEU A 25 4.43 -1.80 -2.80
C LEU A 25 5.28 -0.62 -3.28
N TRP A 26 4.77 0.11 -4.27
CA TRP A 26 5.45 1.27 -4.83
C TRP A 26 4.46 2.40 -5.09
N ILE A 27 4.81 3.60 -4.62
CA ILE A 27 4.01 4.80 -4.85
C ILE A 27 4.66 5.59 -5.98
N ARG A 28 3.88 5.84 -7.05
CA ARG A 28 4.30 6.61 -8.21
C ARG A 28 3.52 7.91 -8.29
N VAL A 29 4.19 9.00 -8.63
CA VAL A 29 3.50 10.24 -9.00
C VAL A 29 3.17 10.19 -10.49
N GLU A 30 1.88 10.30 -10.81
CA GLU A 30 1.36 10.14 -12.17
C GLU A 30 0.40 11.30 -12.47
N GLY A 31 0.90 12.35 -13.10
CA GLY A 31 0.15 13.57 -13.30
C GLY A 31 -1.12 13.41 -14.14
N ALA A 32 -1.05 12.66 -15.25
CA ALA A 32 -2.16 12.58 -16.22
C ALA A 32 -3.06 11.35 -16.03
N SER A 33 -2.57 10.28 -15.41
CA SER A 33 -3.29 9.00 -15.29
C SER A 33 -3.92 8.77 -13.92
N SER A 34 -3.83 9.76 -13.02
CA SER A 34 -4.39 9.70 -11.69
C SER A 34 -5.10 10.99 -11.33
N ASN A 35 -6.28 10.89 -10.69
CA ASN A 35 -7.05 12.04 -10.23
C ASN A 35 -6.33 12.81 -9.12
N SER A 36 -5.60 12.11 -8.26
CA SER A 36 -4.86 12.72 -7.15
C SER A 36 -3.43 13.11 -7.51
N GLY A 37 -2.89 12.54 -8.58
CA GLY A 37 -1.51 12.71 -9.01
C GLY A 37 -0.57 11.63 -8.51
N ALA A 38 -1.04 10.62 -7.79
CA ALA A 38 -0.22 9.50 -7.34
C ALA A 38 -1.00 8.18 -7.34
N ILE A 39 -0.31 7.10 -7.68
CA ILE A 39 -0.85 5.75 -7.76
C ILE A 39 0.01 4.82 -6.90
N VAL A 40 -0.64 3.93 -6.17
CA VAL A 40 0.02 2.81 -5.48
C VAL A 40 -0.03 1.59 -6.38
N ASP A 41 1.14 1.05 -6.71
CA ASP A 41 1.26 -0.23 -7.39
C ASP A 41 1.52 -1.33 -6.37
N PHE A 42 0.82 -2.43 -6.49
CA PHE A 42 0.99 -3.60 -5.64
C PHE A 42 1.62 -4.74 -6.44
N ASN A 43 2.73 -5.26 -5.94
CA ASN A 43 3.31 -6.52 -6.40
C ASN A 43 3.00 -7.64 -5.40
N MET A 44 1.89 -7.52 -4.74
CA MET A 44 1.29 -8.50 -3.83
C MET A 44 -0.21 -8.40 -3.96
N PHE A 45 -0.92 -9.35 -3.37
CA PHE A 45 -2.37 -9.40 -3.42
C PHE A 45 -2.96 -8.72 -2.19
N TYR A 46 -4.05 -7.98 -2.37
CA TYR A 46 -4.72 -7.32 -1.26
C TYR A 46 -6.23 -7.53 -1.31
N ALA A 47 -6.85 -7.36 -0.14
CA ALA A 47 -8.29 -7.17 0.01
C ALA A 47 -8.51 -6.07 1.04
N ARG A 48 -9.33 -5.06 0.71
CA ARG A 48 -9.66 -4.01 1.65
C ARG A 48 -10.72 -4.50 2.63
N LEU A 49 -10.48 -4.31 3.92
CA LEU A 49 -11.37 -4.75 4.99
C LEU A 49 -11.99 -3.53 5.67
N ASP A 50 -13.08 -3.00 5.08
CA ASP A 50 -13.75 -1.83 5.62
C ASP A 50 -14.37 -2.15 6.98
N GLY A 51 -14.12 -1.28 7.96
CA GLY A 51 -14.63 -1.44 9.30
C GLY A 51 -13.90 -2.45 10.18
N ALA A 52 -12.84 -3.09 9.68
CA ALA A 52 -12.06 -4.02 10.50
C ALA A 52 -11.23 -3.26 11.54
N ASP A 53 -11.11 -3.85 12.74
CA ASP A 53 -10.16 -3.37 13.74
C ASP A 53 -8.79 -3.97 13.45
N TYR A 54 -7.87 -3.13 12.99
CA TYR A 54 -6.53 -3.56 12.63
C TYR A 54 -5.81 -4.26 13.78
N ARG A 55 -6.00 -3.77 15.02
CA ARG A 55 -5.26 -4.26 16.19
C ARG A 55 -5.61 -5.69 16.53
N THR A 56 -6.87 -6.09 16.31
CA THR A 56 -7.37 -7.42 16.64
C THR A 56 -7.45 -8.35 15.44
N LEU A 57 -7.17 -7.86 14.23
CA LEU A 57 -7.23 -8.65 13.02
C LEU A 57 -6.18 -9.77 13.04
N THR A 58 -6.63 -11.01 12.98
CA THR A 58 -5.78 -12.21 13.08
C THR A 58 -5.36 -12.72 11.70
N LYS A 59 -4.32 -13.54 11.66
CA LYS A 59 -3.90 -14.23 10.44
C LYS A 59 -5.05 -15.05 9.83
N SER A 60 -5.82 -15.78 10.66
CA SER A 60 -6.95 -16.57 10.19
C SER A 60 -7.99 -15.71 9.47
N GLN A 61 -8.27 -14.52 9.99
CA GLN A 61 -9.20 -13.59 9.36
C GLN A 61 -8.66 -13.05 8.05
N VAL A 62 -7.35 -12.80 7.95
CA VAL A 62 -6.70 -12.35 6.72
C VAL A 62 -6.75 -13.46 5.66
N VAL A 63 -6.47 -14.69 6.03
CA VAL A 63 -6.57 -15.85 5.13
C VAL A 63 -8.00 -16.00 4.63
N ALA A 64 -8.99 -15.89 5.51
CA ALA A 64 -10.41 -15.99 5.16
C ALA A 64 -10.86 -14.86 4.22
N ALA A 65 -10.25 -13.68 4.29
CA ALA A 65 -10.54 -12.57 3.39
C ALA A 65 -10.07 -12.82 1.96
N SER A 66 -9.20 -13.80 1.74
CA SER A 66 -8.73 -14.23 0.41
C SER A 66 -8.17 -13.06 -0.41
N PRO A 67 -7.08 -12.40 0.04
CA PRO A 67 -6.49 -11.32 -0.73
C PRO A 67 -6.14 -11.76 -2.16
N ALA A 68 -6.68 -11.07 -3.16
CA ALA A 68 -6.57 -11.51 -4.56
C ALA A 68 -6.37 -10.38 -5.56
N SER A 69 -6.55 -9.12 -5.16
CA SER A 69 -6.41 -7.98 -6.08
C SER A 69 -4.98 -7.47 -6.12
N GLN A 70 -4.53 -7.13 -7.32
CA GLN A 70 -3.29 -6.39 -7.56
C GLN A 70 -3.56 -5.06 -8.28
N ASP A 71 -4.83 -4.64 -8.31
CA ASP A 71 -5.21 -3.41 -9.02
C ASP A 71 -4.52 -2.20 -8.39
N PRO A 72 -3.95 -1.30 -9.21
CA PRO A 72 -3.41 -0.05 -8.70
C PRO A 72 -4.51 0.80 -8.06
N LEU A 73 -4.15 1.56 -7.03
CA LEU A 73 -5.08 2.45 -6.35
C LEU A 73 -4.58 3.89 -6.44
N ASP A 74 -5.49 4.82 -6.74
CA ASP A 74 -5.21 6.24 -6.58
C ASP A 74 -4.98 6.56 -5.10
N VAL A 75 -3.99 7.39 -4.82
CA VAL A 75 -3.69 7.81 -3.45
C VAL A 75 -4.66 8.93 -3.06
N ASP A 76 -5.28 8.80 -1.88
CA ASP A 76 -6.11 9.84 -1.26
C ASP A 76 -7.36 10.23 -2.07
N GLU A 77 -7.91 9.29 -2.83
CA GLU A 77 -9.13 9.47 -3.61
C GLU A 77 -10.22 8.50 -3.15
N PRO A 78 -11.51 8.85 -3.31
CA PRO A 78 -12.60 7.91 -3.05
C PRO A 78 -12.42 6.64 -3.88
N GLY A 79 -12.50 5.49 -3.23
CA GLY A 79 -12.23 4.19 -3.84
C GLY A 79 -10.76 3.83 -3.94
N GLY A 80 -9.86 4.74 -3.62
CA GLY A 80 -8.42 4.51 -3.62
C GLY A 80 -7.84 4.25 -2.24
N LEU A 81 -6.53 4.46 -2.09
CA LEU A 81 -5.82 4.31 -0.82
C LEU A 81 -6.06 5.56 0.04
N ARG A 82 -6.66 5.39 1.22
CA ARG A 82 -6.99 6.50 2.12
C ARG A 82 -6.61 6.19 3.56
N VAL A 83 -6.43 7.25 4.35
CA VAL A 83 -6.14 7.15 5.79
C VAL A 83 -7.23 6.36 6.50
N GLY A 84 -6.81 5.47 7.40
CA GLY A 84 -7.70 4.65 8.22
C GLY A 84 -8.08 3.32 7.61
N GLN A 85 -7.82 3.10 6.33
CA GLN A 85 -8.13 1.82 5.67
C GLN A 85 -7.24 0.69 6.18
N VAL A 86 -7.84 -0.48 6.29
CA VAL A 86 -7.18 -1.74 6.68
C VAL A 86 -7.20 -2.69 5.50
N TYR A 87 -6.07 -3.34 5.24
CA TYR A 87 -5.90 -4.28 4.14
C TYR A 87 -5.40 -5.62 4.65
N ALA A 88 -6.00 -6.70 4.14
CA ALA A 88 -5.44 -8.04 4.20
C ALA A 88 -4.49 -8.22 3.03
N LEU A 89 -3.35 -8.85 3.23
CA LEU A 89 -2.29 -8.95 2.24
C LEU A 89 -1.83 -10.40 2.10
N ARG A 90 -1.43 -10.75 0.87
CA ARG A 90 -0.74 -12.00 0.57
C ARG A 90 0.39 -11.71 -0.41
N THR A 91 1.61 -12.05 -0.03
CA THR A 91 2.78 -11.90 -0.89
C THR A 91 2.76 -12.90 -2.04
N THR A 92 3.60 -12.69 -3.03
CA THR A 92 3.73 -13.61 -4.18
C THR A 92 4.26 -14.97 -3.77
N SER A 93 4.96 -15.07 -2.64
CA SER A 93 5.42 -16.35 -2.08
C SER A 93 4.37 -17.05 -1.20
N GLY A 94 3.19 -16.44 -1.01
CA GLY A 94 2.11 -17.02 -0.22
C GLY A 94 2.12 -16.66 1.25
N ARG A 95 2.93 -15.71 1.67
CA ARG A 95 2.99 -15.20 3.03
C ARG A 95 1.87 -14.18 3.25
N TYR A 96 1.19 -14.26 4.38
CA TYR A 96 0.07 -13.36 4.70
C TYR A 96 0.51 -12.23 5.61
N GLY A 97 -0.20 -11.10 5.50
CA GLY A 97 0.05 -9.93 6.33
C GLY A 97 -1.17 -9.03 6.42
N LYS A 98 -1.03 -7.97 7.17
CA LYS A 98 -2.03 -6.89 7.27
C LYS A 98 -1.34 -5.54 7.27
N MET A 99 -2.05 -4.51 6.81
CA MET A 99 -1.57 -3.14 6.93
C MET A 99 -2.72 -2.18 7.20
N LYS A 100 -2.38 -1.06 7.83
CA LYS A 100 -3.28 0.07 8.00
C LYS A 100 -2.61 1.34 7.52
N VAL A 101 -3.34 2.17 6.80
CA VAL A 101 -2.86 3.48 6.36
C VAL A 101 -3.01 4.46 7.52
N LEU A 102 -1.90 4.94 8.06
CA LEU A 102 -1.89 5.84 9.22
C LEU A 102 -1.96 7.30 8.81
N SER A 103 -1.21 7.69 7.78
CA SER A 103 -1.21 9.07 7.30
C SER A 103 -0.83 9.15 5.84
N ILE A 104 -1.32 10.18 5.16
CA ILE A 104 -0.95 10.55 3.80
C ILE A 104 -0.63 12.04 3.81
N ALA A 105 0.60 12.39 3.50
CA ALA A 105 1.06 13.77 3.49
C ALA A 105 1.50 14.16 2.09
N TRP A 106 0.93 15.25 1.58
CA TRP A 106 1.29 15.82 0.29
C TRP A 106 2.24 16.99 0.48
N ASP A 107 3.20 17.11 -0.44
CA ASP A 107 4.09 18.25 -0.52
C ASP A 107 4.19 18.72 -1.97
N TYR A 108 4.36 20.01 -2.17
CA TYR A 108 4.52 20.60 -3.48
C TYR A 108 5.70 21.57 -3.46
N SER A 109 6.67 21.32 -4.34
CA SER A 109 7.79 22.22 -4.52
C SER A 109 7.47 23.22 -5.65
N PHE A 110 7.28 24.45 -5.28
CA PHE A 110 7.03 25.54 -6.24
C PHE A 110 8.23 25.73 -7.19
N TRP A 111 9.43 25.60 -6.65
CA TRP A 111 10.67 25.84 -7.42
C TRP A 111 10.89 24.79 -8.52
N THR A 112 10.55 23.56 -8.25
CA THR A 112 10.74 22.46 -9.21
C THR A 112 9.44 22.04 -9.89
N ASN A 113 8.32 22.66 -9.52
CA ASN A 113 6.97 22.29 -10.00
C ASN A 113 6.71 20.78 -9.82
N THR A 114 7.13 20.24 -8.69
CA THR A 114 6.97 18.82 -8.39
C THR A 114 6.06 18.60 -7.19
N ARG A 115 5.23 17.58 -7.28
CA ARG A 115 4.40 17.09 -6.19
C ARG A 115 5.03 15.82 -5.62
N SER A 116 4.97 15.67 -4.32
CA SER A 116 5.37 14.42 -3.65
C SER A 116 4.33 14.00 -2.64
N VAL A 117 4.32 12.72 -2.32
CA VAL A 117 3.43 12.14 -1.32
C VAL A 117 4.19 11.20 -0.42
N THR A 118 3.89 11.25 0.86
CA THR A 118 4.46 10.35 1.87
C THR A 118 3.33 9.61 2.55
N VAL A 119 3.39 8.29 2.53
CA VAL A 119 2.39 7.42 3.16
C VAL A 119 3.04 6.68 4.31
N THR A 120 2.42 6.76 5.48
CA THR A 120 2.86 6.01 6.65
C THR A 120 1.90 4.87 6.90
N LEU A 121 2.45 3.67 7.02
CA LEU A 121 1.72 2.42 7.17
C LEU A 121 2.12 1.73 8.46
N ASP A 122 1.18 1.12 9.15
CA ASP A 122 1.47 0.05 10.10
C ASP A 122 1.27 -1.29 9.40
N ASN A 123 2.15 -2.23 9.62
CA ASN A 123 2.07 -3.53 8.96
C ASN A 123 2.60 -4.65 9.83
N VAL A 124 2.07 -5.84 9.60
CA VAL A 124 2.53 -7.10 10.19
C VAL A 124 2.56 -8.12 9.06
N ALA A 125 3.65 -8.86 8.97
CA ALA A 125 3.75 -10.02 8.09
C ALA A 125 3.93 -11.26 8.95
N TRP A 126 3.12 -12.29 8.69
CA TRP A 126 3.20 -13.57 9.41
C TRP A 126 3.98 -14.59 8.59
N ASP A 127 4.74 -15.38 9.31
CA ASP A 127 5.47 -16.51 8.70
C ASP A 127 4.53 -17.68 8.38
#